data_ae0737a485f9ee47bfff0a617185bda1
#
_entry.id   ae0737a485f9ee47bfff0a617185bda1
#
_cell.length_a   1.000
_cell.length_b   1.000
_cell.length_c   1.000
_cell.angle_alpha   90.00
_cell.angle_beta   90.00
_cell.angle_gamma   90.00
#
_symmetry.space_group_name_H-M   'P 1'
#
loop_
_entity.id
_entity.type
_entity.pdbx_description
1 polymer ?
#
loop_
_entity_poly.entity_id
_entity_poly.type
_entity_poly.pdbx_seq_one_letter_code
_entity_poly.pdbx_strand_id
1 'polypeptide(L)'
;MLESLGVEPPDEEAYRALLAAPGCCVSDLAKRLGRDEDDVRATVGRLEDLGLLTTTSDKPMRLLPTRPDVAVDALVAVRRAELDRVRAEARVLVSELRAQEQHRPENLVEVIVGQEAIAARFAQLLNGTQEQLLVLDRPPYAAEIEQSDTTVRGLLREGVVVRGIYSPDSLDVPGGIDEAYSAADAGESSRVHPQVPMKLAVFDRKAALLPLSVDQLVDSALVVHPCALLDALVEMFWLLWDQAVPVVTASMDPLEARLMTLLAAGFKDDAIARQLALSSRTVGRRVAELMDTLGARTRFQAGVHAQRRRLLEDT
;
A
#
# COMPACT_ATOMS: atom_id res chain seq x y z
N MET A 1 -24.07 14.05 -10.60
CA MET A 1 -23.64 12.96 -9.69
C MET A 1 -23.21 11.70 -10.46
N LEU A 2 -23.91 11.33 -11.51
CA LEU A 2 -23.62 10.13 -12.32
C LEU A 2 -22.65 10.39 -13.50
N GLU A 3 -22.19 11.62 -13.68
CA GLU A 3 -21.27 12.03 -14.77
C GLU A 3 -19.94 11.24 -14.75
N SER A 4 -19.40 10.98 -13.56
CA SER A 4 -18.20 10.15 -13.39
C SER A 4 -18.40 8.68 -13.83
N LEU A 5 -19.63 8.24 -13.96
CA LEU A 5 -20.02 6.90 -14.44
C LEU A 5 -20.46 6.90 -15.91
N GLY A 6 -20.30 8.03 -16.63
CA GLY A 6 -20.60 8.13 -18.06
C GLY A 6 -22.04 8.52 -18.39
N VAL A 7 -22.80 8.99 -17.42
CA VAL A 7 -24.16 9.51 -17.64
C VAL A 7 -24.09 11.02 -17.87
N GLU A 8 -24.50 11.49 -19.03
CA GLU A 8 -24.48 12.92 -19.33
C GLU A 8 -25.50 13.69 -18.46
N PRO A 9 -25.24 14.98 -18.12
CA PRO A 9 -26.15 15.77 -17.29
C PRO A 9 -27.59 15.80 -17.76
N PRO A 10 -27.89 15.92 -19.10
CA PRO A 10 -29.28 15.87 -19.59
C PRO A 10 -29.96 14.50 -19.38
N ASP A 11 -29.17 13.41 -19.41
CA ASP A 11 -29.65 12.04 -19.20
C ASP A 11 -29.90 11.78 -17.73
N GLU A 12 -29.04 12.29 -16.84
CA GLU A 12 -29.25 12.26 -15.38
C GLU A 12 -30.54 13.01 -14.98
N GLU A 13 -30.81 14.18 -15.59
CA GLU A 13 -32.01 14.95 -15.35
C GLU A 13 -33.25 14.15 -15.76
N ALA A 14 -33.22 13.52 -16.94
CA ALA A 14 -34.32 12.68 -17.45
C ALA A 14 -34.56 11.46 -16.56
N TYR A 15 -33.47 10.81 -16.09
CA TYR A 15 -33.60 9.69 -15.16
C TYR A 15 -34.20 10.10 -13.82
N ARG A 16 -33.85 11.24 -13.27
CA ARG A 16 -34.45 11.80 -12.05
C ARG A 16 -35.95 12.12 -12.24
N ALA A 17 -36.31 12.67 -13.41
CA ALA A 17 -37.71 12.94 -13.74
C ALA A 17 -38.54 11.64 -13.87
N LEU A 18 -37.94 10.56 -14.38
CA LEU A 18 -38.55 9.24 -14.46
C LEU A 18 -38.74 8.60 -13.08
N LEU A 19 -37.75 8.74 -12.18
CA LEU A 19 -37.89 8.25 -10.80
C LEU A 19 -39.04 8.92 -10.05
N ALA A 20 -39.34 10.19 -10.38
CA ALA A 20 -40.45 10.92 -9.77
C ALA A 20 -41.84 10.57 -10.43
N ALA A 21 -41.84 9.93 -11.62
CA ALA A 21 -43.06 9.52 -12.33
C ALA A 21 -42.83 8.20 -13.09
N PRO A 22 -42.70 7.07 -12.40
CA PRO A 22 -42.53 5.78 -13.05
C PRO A 22 -43.70 5.40 -13.93
N GLY A 23 -43.42 4.84 -15.11
CA GLY A 23 -44.46 4.38 -16.03
C GLY A 23 -45.08 5.48 -16.90
N CYS A 24 -44.52 6.69 -16.96
CA CYS A 24 -44.93 7.71 -17.92
C CYS A 24 -44.51 7.31 -19.35
N CYS A 25 -45.14 7.91 -20.38
CA CYS A 25 -44.73 7.74 -21.77
C CYS A 25 -43.74 8.82 -22.19
N VAL A 26 -43.12 8.68 -23.36
CA VAL A 26 -42.11 9.64 -23.89
C VAL A 26 -42.70 11.06 -23.97
N SER A 27 -43.97 11.21 -24.43
CA SER A 27 -44.62 12.53 -24.53
C SER A 27 -44.84 13.20 -23.17
N ASP A 28 -45.12 12.43 -22.12
CA ASP A 28 -45.26 12.96 -20.76
C ASP A 28 -43.91 13.40 -20.18
N LEU A 29 -42.86 12.63 -20.45
CA LEU A 29 -41.48 12.98 -20.04
C LEU A 29 -41.01 14.25 -20.78
N ALA A 30 -41.30 14.36 -22.10
CA ALA A 30 -40.94 15.53 -22.90
C ALA A 30 -41.58 16.82 -22.36
N LYS A 31 -42.89 16.77 -22.02
CA LYS A 31 -43.59 17.90 -21.38
C LYS A 31 -42.97 18.28 -20.04
N ARG A 32 -42.58 17.30 -19.23
CA ARG A 32 -41.93 17.55 -17.91
C ARG A 32 -40.58 18.22 -18.02
N LEU A 33 -39.79 17.78 -18.98
CA LEU A 33 -38.44 18.33 -19.22
C LEU A 33 -38.43 19.62 -20.06
N GLY A 34 -39.59 19.98 -20.66
CA GLY A 34 -39.68 21.11 -21.59
C GLY A 34 -38.84 20.90 -22.85
N ARG A 35 -38.68 19.64 -23.30
CA ARG A 35 -37.84 19.23 -24.44
C ARG A 35 -38.71 18.61 -25.54
N ASP A 36 -38.16 18.59 -26.76
CA ASP A 36 -38.82 17.94 -27.90
C ASP A 36 -38.87 16.41 -27.69
N GLU A 37 -39.91 15.76 -28.23
CA GLU A 37 -40.11 14.32 -28.09
C GLU A 37 -39.01 13.49 -28.75
N ASP A 38 -38.41 13.96 -29.84
CA ASP A 38 -37.35 13.25 -30.53
C ASP A 38 -36.03 13.29 -29.71
N ASP A 39 -35.75 14.43 -29.10
CA ASP A 39 -34.64 14.57 -28.16
C ASP A 39 -34.78 13.64 -26.94
N VAL A 40 -36.00 13.60 -26.38
CA VAL A 40 -36.28 12.72 -25.23
C VAL A 40 -36.23 11.24 -25.63
N ARG A 41 -36.64 10.90 -26.87
CA ARG A 41 -36.54 9.53 -27.38
C ARG A 41 -35.09 9.09 -27.52
N ALA A 42 -34.19 9.98 -27.99
CA ALA A 42 -32.76 9.71 -28.02
C ALA A 42 -32.17 9.54 -26.59
N THR A 43 -32.59 10.39 -25.66
CA THR A 43 -32.21 10.27 -24.22
C THR A 43 -32.69 8.93 -23.62
N VAL A 44 -33.92 8.52 -23.90
CA VAL A 44 -34.47 7.23 -23.45
C VAL A 44 -33.65 6.06 -23.99
N GLY A 45 -33.25 6.08 -25.27
CA GLY A 45 -32.38 5.06 -25.84
C GLY A 45 -31.03 4.96 -25.10
N ARG A 46 -30.37 6.08 -24.84
CA ARG A 46 -29.11 6.10 -24.07
C ARG A 46 -29.28 5.59 -22.64
N LEU A 47 -30.36 5.98 -21.96
CA LEU A 47 -30.67 5.50 -20.62
C LEU A 47 -30.97 4.00 -20.58
N GLU A 48 -31.61 3.47 -21.64
CA GLU A 48 -31.88 2.04 -21.79
C GLU A 48 -30.57 1.27 -22.03
N ASP A 49 -29.69 1.77 -22.91
CA ASP A 49 -28.37 1.21 -23.17
C ASP A 49 -27.48 1.20 -21.90
N LEU A 50 -27.62 2.19 -21.04
CA LEU A 50 -26.96 2.28 -19.75
C LEU A 50 -27.61 1.44 -18.63
N GLY A 51 -28.77 0.78 -18.92
CA GLY A 51 -29.50 0.00 -17.93
C GLY A 51 -30.21 0.83 -16.85
N LEU A 52 -30.35 2.14 -17.07
CA LEU A 52 -31.02 3.08 -16.14
C LEU A 52 -32.53 3.05 -16.24
N LEU A 53 -33.10 2.51 -17.34
CA LEU A 53 -34.51 2.24 -17.51
C LEU A 53 -34.75 1.00 -18.36
N THR A 54 -35.99 0.49 -18.33
CA THR A 54 -36.50 -0.49 -19.26
C THR A 54 -37.83 0.02 -19.85
N THR A 55 -38.14 -0.44 -21.05
CA THR A 55 -39.39 -0.09 -21.75
C THR A 55 -40.35 -1.25 -21.73
N THR A 56 -41.66 -0.96 -21.67
CA THR A 56 -42.72 -2.00 -21.83
C THR A 56 -43.10 -2.20 -23.28
N SER A 57 -43.59 -3.40 -23.62
CA SER A 57 -44.13 -3.70 -24.96
C SER A 57 -45.54 -3.17 -25.19
N ASP A 58 -46.11 -2.45 -24.24
CA ASP A 58 -47.46 -1.91 -24.29
C ASP A 58 -47.59 -0.74 -25.27
N LYS A 59 -48.81 -0.44 -25.68
CA LYS A 59 -49.16 0.77 -26.49
C LYS A 59 -50.11 1.65 -25.68
N PRO A 60 -49.70 2.85 -25.25
CA PRO A 60 -48.39 3.47 -25.44
C PRO A 60 -47.28 2.82 -24.59
N MET A 61 -46.06 2.77 -25.14
CA MET A 61 -44.83 2.29 -24.46
C MET A 61 -44.60 3.08 -23.16
N ARG A 62 -44.39 2.38 -22.06
CA ARG A 62 -44.13 2.99 -20.75
C ARG A 62 -42.67 2.84 -20.33
N LEU A 63 -42.16 3.88 -19.70
CA LEU A 63 -40.78 3.98 -19.25
C LEU A 63 -40.70 3.60 -17.76
N LEU A 64 -39.93 2.55 -17.46
CA LEU A 64 -39.75 2.04 -16.10
C LEU A 64 -38.29 2.28 -15.66
N PRO A 65 -38.05 3.24 -14.75
CA PRO A 65 -36.71 3.49 -14.28
C PRO A 65 -36.22 2.33 -13.41
N THR A 66 -34.96 1.93 -13.60
CA THR A 66 -34.26 1.00 -12.73
C THR A 66 -34.02 1.69 -11.38
N ARG A 67 -34.07 0.95 -10.29
CA ARG A 67 -33.79 1.49 -8.96
C ARG A 67 -32.39 2.06 -8.91
N PRO A 68 -32.15 3.22 -8.26
CA PRO A 68 -30.85 3.89 -8.26
C PRO A 68 -29.70 3.06 -7.67
N ASP A 69 -29.97 2.23 -6.63
CA ASP A 69 -29.00 1.32 -6.05
C ASP A 69 -28.50 0.28 -7.07
N VAL A 70 -29.43 -0.37 -7.76
CA VAL A 70 -29.11 -1.38 -8.79
C VAL A 70 -28.43 -0.76 -10.01
N ALA A 71 -28.93 0.40 -10.44
CA ALA A 71 -28.41 1.12 -11.61
C ALA A 71 -26.97 1.58 -11.39
N VAL A 72 -26.66 2.16 -10.22
CA VAL A 72 -25.31 2.62 -9.87
C VAL A 72 -24.35 1.45 -9.76
N ASP A 73 -24.75 0.35 -9.13
CA ASP A 73 -23.91 -0.86 -9.02
C ASP A 73 -23.57 -1.43 -10.41
N ALA A 74 -24.53 -1.47 -11.33
CA ALA A 74 -24.30 -1.92 -12.70
C ALA A 74 -23.33 -1.00 -13.46
N LEU A 75 -23.50 0.33 -13.37
CA LEU A 75 -22.60 1.29 -14.01
C LEU A 75 -21.17 1.21 -13.44
N VAL A 76 -21.03 1.05 -12.13
CA VAL A 76 -19.72 0.85 -11.47
C VAL A 76 -19.05 -0.43 -11.95
N ALA A 77 -19.81 -1.53 -12.09
CA ALA A 77 -19.28 -2.79 -12.59
C ALA A 77 -18.77 -2.67 -14.05
N VAL A 78 -19.52 -2.00 -14.92
CA VAL A 78 -19.10 -1.72 -16.30
C VAL A 78 -17.83 -0.89 -16.32
N ARG A 79 -17.76 0.19 -15.52
CA ARG A 79 -16.59 1.06 -15.48
C ARG A 79 -15.33 0.36 -14.96
N ARG A 80 -15.50 -0.52 -13.96
CA ARG A 80 -14.39 -1.38 -13.49
C ARG A 80 -13.89 -2.31 -14.58
N ALA A 81 -14.78 -2.96 -15.31
CA ALA A 81 -14.39 -3.85 -16.42
C ALA A 81 -13.64 -3.10 -17.53
N GLU A 82 -14.04 -1.87 -17.86
CA GLU A 82 -13.31 -1.02 -18.82
C GLU A 82 -11.89 -0.68 -18.31
N LEU A 83 -11.76 -0.28 -17.05
CA LEU A 83 -10.46 0.02 -16.45
C LEU A 83 -9.55 -1.21 -16.43
N ASP A 84 -10.08 -2.38 -16.12
CA ASP A 84 -9.31 -3.63 -16.12
C ASP A 84 -8.88 -4.03 -17.53
N ARG A 85 -9.70 -3.77 -18.55
CA ARG A 85 -9.31 -3.95 -19.94
C ARG A 85 -8.16 -3.04 -20.35
N VAL A 86 -8.26 -1.73 -20.05
CA VAL A 86 -7.18 -0.76 -20.32
C VAL A 86 -5.89 -1.17 -19.61
N ARG A 87 -5.97 -1.65 -18.36
CA ARG A 87 -4.81 -2.20 -17.63
C ARG A 87 -4.21 -3.43 -18.32
N ALA A 88 -5.06 -4.32 -18.84
CA ALA A 88 -4.59 -5.50 -19.56
C ALA A 88 -3.89 -5.11 -20.87
N GLU A 89 -4.44 -4.18 -21.63
CA GLU A 89 -3.83 -3.64 -22.86
C GLU A 89 -2.49 -2.96 -22.56
N ALA A 90 -2.42 -2.16 -21.49
CA ALA A 90 -1.16 -1.55 -21.04
C ALA A 90 -0.08 -2.60 -20.68
N ARG A 91 -0.47 -3.71 -20.07
CA ARG A 91 0.46 -4.84 -19.79
C ARG A 91 1.02 -5.46 -21.07
N VAL A 92 0.20 -5.61 -22.11
CA VAL A 92 0.63 -6.11 -23.43
C VAL A 92 1.64 -5.14 -24.04
N LEU A 93 1.35 -3.84 -24.08
CA LEU A 93 2.27 -2.83 -24.58
C LEU A 93 3.61 -2.83 -23.82
N VAL A 94 3.57 -2.96 -22.49
CA VAL A 94 4.79 -3.11 -21.68
C VAL A 94 5.56 -4.38 -22.04
N SER A 95 4.88 -5.51 -22.32
CA SER A 95 5.54 -6.74 -22.72
C SER A 95 6.17 -6.65 -24.11
N GLU A 96 5.54 -5.94 -25.04
CA GLU A 96 6.07 -5.67 -26.39
C GLU A 96 7.28 -4.74 -26.32
N LEU A 97 7.23 -3.68 -25.52
CA LEU A 97 8.38 -2.79 -25.27
C LEU A 97 9.54 -3.58 -24.66
N ARG A 98 9.27 -4.43 -23.67
CA ARG A 98 10.31 -5.28 -23.06
C ARG A 98 10.94 -6.25 -24.07
N ALA A 99 10.16 -6.84 -24.97
CA ALA A 99 10.67 -7.74 -26.00
C ALA A 99 11.61 -7.01 -26.98
N GLN A 100 11.36 -5.73 -27.26
CA GLN A 100 12.22 -4.89 -28.09
C GLN A 100 13.41 -4.30 -27.32
N GLU A 101 13.29 -4.12 -26.01
CA GLU A 101 14.27 -3.45 -25.14
C GLU A 101 15.19 -4.39 -24.36
N GLN A 102 14.99 -5.71 -24.43
CA GLN A 102 15.75 -6.73 -23.68
C GLN A 102 17.27 -6.64 -23.81
N HIS A 103 17.80 -5.73 -24.62
CA HIS A 103 19.23 -5.55 -24.85
C HIS A 103 19.74 -4.11 -24.69
N ARG A 104 18.94 -3.17 -24.15
CA ARG A 104 19.42 -1.81 -23.87
C ARG A 104 19.64 -1.61 -22.37
N PRO A 105 20.90 -1.61 -21.90
CA PRO A 105 21.24 -1.38 -20.50
C PRO A 105 20.65 -0.08 -19.92
N GLU A 106 20.43 0.91 -20.81
CA GLU A 106 19.94 2.26 -20.49
C GLU A 106 18.52 2.26 -19.88
N ASN A 107 17.72 1.21 -20.16
CA ASN A 107 16.35 1.11 -19.68
C ASN A 107 16.20 0.24 -18.42
N LEU A 108 17.29 -0.36 -17.93
CA LEU A 108 17.27 -1.22 -16.74
C LEU A 108 17.37 -0.41 -15.45
N VAL A 109 17.93 0.81 -15.52
CA VAL A 109 18.16 1.66 -14.38
C VAL A 109 17.81 3.12 -14.73
N GLU A 110 16.92 3.70 -13.96
CA GLU A 110 16.53 5.11 -14.04
C GLU A 110 17.27 5.87 -12.92
N VAL A 111 17.96 6.96 -13.25
CA VAL A 111 18.60 7.84 -12.27
C VAL A 111 17.70 9.03 -11.99
N ILE A 112 17.40 9.25 -10.73
CA ILE A 112 16.57 10.37 -10.27
C ILE A 112 17.46 11.30 -9.44
N VAL A 113 17.38 12.59 -9.71
CA VAL A 113 18.14 13.61 -9.00
C VAL A 113 17.20 14.62 -8.34
N GLY A 114 17.43 14.89 -7.08
CA GLY A 114 16.68 15.83 -6.26
C GLY A 114 15.62 15.19 -5.38
N GLN A 115 15.55 15.66 -4.14
CA GLN A 115 14.71 15.11 -3.09
C GLN A 115 13.22 15.06 -3.47
N GLU A 116 12.68 16.12 -4.06
CA GLU A 116 11.27 16.20 -4.49
C GLU A 116 10.96 15.15 -5.57
N ALA A 117 11.87 14.99 -6.56
CA ALA A 117 11.69 14.02 -7.62
C ALA A 117 11.74 12.58 -7.09
N ILE A 118 12.63 12.30 -6.12
CA ILE A 118 12.73 11.01 -5.43
C ILE A 118 11.45 10.73 -4.65
N ALA A 119 10.94 11.69 -3.88
CA ALA A 119 9.71 11.57 -3.11
C ALA A 119 8.50 11.34 -4.04
N ALA A 120 8.38 12.08 -5.13
CA ALA A 120 7.30 11.90 -6.11
C ALA A 120 7.36 10.52 -6.77
N ARG A 121 8.56 10.04 -7.15
CA ARG A 121 8.74 8.72 -7.75
C ARG A 121 8.44 7.59 -6.76
N PHE A 122 8.88 7.72 -5.51
CA PHE A 122 8.55 6.81 -4.45
C PHE A 122 7.04 6.70 -4.25
N ALA A 123 6.34 7.83 -4.13
CA ALA A 123 4.88 7.86 -3.99
C ALA A 123 4.17 7.22 -5.19
N GLN A 124 4.65 7.45 -6.42
CA GLN A 124 4.12 6.82 -7.62
C GLN A 124 4.26 5.30 -7.60
N LEU A 125 5.45 4.77 -7.24
CA LEU A 125 5.71 3.34 -7.14
C LEU A 125 4.88 2.72 -6.02
N LEU A 126 4.81 3.37 -4.88
CA LEU A 126 4.03 2.94 -3.72
C LEU A 126 2.54 2.83 -4.06
N ASN A 127 1.95 3.86 -4.68
CA ASN A 127 0.55 3.85 -5.11
C ASN A 127 0.25 2.81 -6.21
N GLY A 128 1.26 2.37 -6.95
CA GLY A 128 1.14 1.32 -7.96
C GLY A 128 1.28 -0.10 -7.44
N THR A 129 1.64 -0.27 -6.17
CA THR A 129 1.90 -1.58 -5.54
C THR A 129 0.59 -2.33 -5.29
N GLN A 130 0.54 -3.60 -5.69
CA GLN A 130 -0.67 -4.43 -5.62
C GLN A 130 -0.48 -5.77 -4.88
N GLU A 131 0.75 -6.28 -4.81
CA GLU A 131 1.03 -7.61 -4.26
C GLU A 131 1.88 -7.54 -3.00
N GLN A 132 3.05 -6.89 -3.10
CA GLN A 132 3.98 -6.81 -1.97
C GLN A 132 4.89 -5.59 -2.00
N LEU A 133 5.25 -5.13 -0.81
CA LEU A 133 6.26 -4.11 -0.57
C LEU A 133 7.32 -4.67 0.38
N LEU A 134 8.60 -4.63 -0.04
CA LEU A 134 9.74 -5.03 0.79
C LEU A 134 10.59 -3.78 1.06
N VAL A 135 10.88 -3.50 2.33
CA VAL A 135 11.60 -2.29 2.75
C VAL A 135 12.80 -2.63 3.62
N LEU A 136 13.98 -2.16 3.24
CA LEU A 136 15.10 -1.99 4.15
C LEU A 136 15.08 -0.54 4.63
N ASP A 137 14.67 -0.34 5.87
CA ASP A 137 14.50 0.98 6.42
C ASP A 137 15.78 1.49 7.09
N ARG A 138 16.25 2.63 6.57
CA ARG A 138 17.43 3.34 7.05
C ARG A 138 17.32 4.83 6.74
N PRO A 139 17.57 5.74 7.70
CA PRO A 139 17.64 7.17 7.44
C PRO A 139 18.88 7.53 6.57
N PRO A 140 18.88 8.74 5.93
CA PRO A 140 17.84 9.76 5.96
C PRO A 140 16.66 9.48 5.01
N TYR A 141 15.55 10.19 5.21
CA TYR A 141 14.32 10.03 4.43
C TYR A 141 14.16 11.18 3.45
N ALA A 142 13.85 10.88 2.18
CA ALA A 142 13.57 11.87 1.14
C ALA A 142 12.11 12.37 1.17
N ALA A 143 11.19 11.59 1.71
CA ALA A 143 9.78 11.93 1.87
C ALA A 143 9.44 12.15 3.34
N GLU A 144 8.37 12.89 3.61
CA GLU A 144 7.80 12.99 4.94
C GLU A 144 7.26 11.61 5.37
N ILE A 145 7.69 11.14 6.55
CA ILE A 145 7.36 9.82 7.10
C ILE A 145 5.83 9.66 7.21
N GLU A 146 5.11 10.69 7.69
CA GLU A 146 3.66 10.65 7.90
C GLU A 146 2.85 10.37 6.62
N GLN A 147 3.25 10.93 5.47
CA GLN A 147 2.55 10.70 4.20
C GLN A 147 2.79 9.28 3.68
N SER A 148 4.02 8.80 3.80
CA SER A 148 4.39 7.44 3.39
C SER A 148 3.67 6.40 4.25
N ASP A 149 3.61 6.61 5.56
CA ASP A 149 2.92 5.73 6.50
C ASP A 149 1.42 5.63 6.21
N THR A 150 0.75 6.73 5.94
CA THR A 150 -0.67 6.73 5.58
C THR A 150 -0.93 5.87 4.33
N THR A 151 -0.06 5.96 3.32
CA THR A 151 -0.19 5.17 2.09
C THR A 151 0.09 3.69 2.35
N VAL A 152 1.13 3.35 3.11
CA VAL A 152 1.45 1.96 3.49
C VAL A 152 0.31 1.31 4.27
N ARG A 153 -0.30 2.03 5.23
CA ARG A 153 -1.50 1.56 5.94
C ARG A 153 -2.70 1.34 5.00
N GLY A 154 -2.81 2.14 3.93
CA GLY A 154 -3.78 1.93 2.85
C GLY A 154 -3.55 0.60 2.14
N LEU A 155 -2.31 0.33 1.72
CA LEU A 155 -1.91 -0.91 1.06
C LEU A 155 -2.19 -2.15 1.93
N LEU A 156 -1.87 -2.09 3.23
CA LEU A 156 -2.16 -3.17 4.18
C LEU A 156 -3.66 -3.49 4.25
N ARG A 157 -4.53 -2.45 4.27
CA ARG A 157 -6.00 -2.65 4.25
C ARG A 157 -6.50 -3.24 2.94
N GLU A 158 -5.81 -3.00 1.83
CA GLU A 158 -6.10 -3.58 0.52
C GLU A 158 -5.55 -5.01 0.37
N GLY A 159 -4.85 -5.53 1.37
CA GLY A 159 -4.31 -6.88 1.40
C GLY A 159 -2.92 -7.03 0.78
N VAL A 160 -2.22 -5.92 0.51
CA VAL A 160 -0.82 -5.94 0.07
C VAL A 160 0.06 -6.42 1.22
N VAL A 161 0.97 -7.35 0.93
CA VAL A 161 1.92 -7.85 1.93
C VAL A 161 3.07 -6.87 2.09
N VAL A 162 3.19 -6.26 3.25
CA VAL A 162 4.29 -5.33 3.58
C VAL A 162 5.26 -5.98 4.55
N ARG A 163 6.56 -5.92 4.23
CA ARG A 163 7.66 -6.42 5.08
C ARG A 163 8.73 -5.36 5.23
N GLY A 164 9.02 -4.98 6.48
CA GLY A 164 10.02 -3.98 6.83
C GLY A 164 11.16 -4.57 7.67
N ILE A 165 12.41 -4.25 7.30
CA ILE A 165 13.59 -4.51 8.13
C ILE A 165 14.15 -3.16 8.58
N TYR A 166 14.07 -2.89 9.86
CA TYR A 166 14.51 -1.65 10.48
C TYR A 166 15.99 -1.74 10.91
N SER A 167 16.75 -0.69 10.59
CA SER A 167 18.13 -0.54 11.07
C SER A 167 18.16 0.04 12.49
N PRO A 168 19.27 -0.10 13.24
CA PRO A 168 19.48 0.65 14.47
C PRO A 168 19.31 2.16 14.27
N ASP A 169 19.84 2.68 13.15
CA ASP A 169 19.80 4.10 12.83
C ASP A 169 18.34 4.60 12.63
N SER A 170 17.44 3.79 12.06
CA SER A 170 16.02 4.15 11.91
C SER A 170 15.29 4.13 13.25
N LEU A 171 15.66 3.24 14.15
CA LEU A 171 15.08 3.23 15.49
C LEU A 171 15.64 4.36 16.38
N ASP A 172 16.83 4.89 16.10
CA ASP A 172 17.44 6.02 16.81
C ASP A 172 16.83 7.39 16.43
N VAL A 173 16.08 7.47 15.32
CA VAL A 173 15.33 8.68 14.96
C VAL A 173 14.22 8.92 15.99
N PRO A 174 13.96 10.17 16.40
CA PRO A 174 12.83 10.45 17.30
C PRO A 174 11.51 9.87 16.81
N GLY A 175 10.88 9.01 17.60
CA GLY A 175 9.67 8.29 17.23
C GLY A 175 9.89 7.01 16.40
N GLY A 176 11.11 6.68 15.96
CA GLY A 176 11.37 5.55 15.07
C GLY A 176 10.99 4.20 15.65
N ILE A 177 11.21 3.98 16.95
CA ILE A 177 10.78 2.76 17.61
C ILE A 177 9.24 2.66 17.70
N ASP A 178 8.56 3.78 17.99
CA ASP A 178 7.10 3.83 18.03
C ASP A 178 6.51 3.56 16.65
N GLU A 179 7.15 4.07 15.60
CA GLU A 179 6.77 3.84 14.20
C GLU A 179 6.86 2.36 13.83
N ALA A 180 7.98 1.68 14.13
CA ALA A 180 8.15 0.26 13.84
C ALA A 180 7.08 -0.60 14.53
N TYR A 181 6.72 -0.27 15.77
CA TYR A 181 5.64 -0.96 16.49
C TYR A 181 4.26 -0.64 15.92
N SER A 182 4.01 0.62 15.58
CA SER A 182 2.76 1.06 14.96
C SER A 182 2.53 0.44 13.59
N ALA A 183 3.60 0.25 12.80
CA ALA A 183 3.56 -0.46 11.51
C ALA A 183 3.22 -1.95 11.72
N ALA A 184 3.87 -2.60 12.70
CA ALA A 184 3.59 -3.98 13.05
C ALA A 184 2.14 -4.18 13.53
N ASP A 185 1.63 -3.29 14.38
CA ASP A 185 0.23 -3.31 14.83
C ASP A 185 -0.77 -3.07 13.68
N ALA A 186 -0.34 -2.34 12.64
CA ALA A 186 -1.14 -2.13 11.44
C ALA A 186 -1.14 -3.34 10.47
N GLY A 187 -0.33 -4.38 10.74
CA GLY A 187 -0.26 -5.61 9.94
C GLY A 187 1.00 -5.74 9.07
N GLU A 188 1.97 -4.82 9.19
CA GLU A 188 3.28 -5.00 8.58
C GLU A 188 4.05 -6.12 9.30
N SER A 189 4.69 -7.01 8.53
CA SER A 189 5.68 -7.91 9.11
C SER A 189 6.97 -7.13 9.33
N SER A 190 7.18 -6.64 10.55
CA SER A 190 8.30 -5.77 10.92
C SER A 190 9.39 -6.55 11.63
N ARG A 191 10.64 -6.40 11.19
CA ARG A 191 11.82 -7.03 11.82
C ARG A 191 12.93 -6.00 12.05
N VAL A 192 13.85 -6.30 12.95
CA VAL A 192 15.04 -5.48 13.24
C VAL A 192 16.29 -6.25 12.88
N HIS A 193 17.21 -5.63 12.14
CA HIS A 193 18.50 -6.22 11.81
C HIS A 193 19.65 -5.24 12.15
N PRO A 194 20.72 -5.69 12.86
CA PRO A 194 21.80 -4.81 13.34
C PRO A 194 22.64 -4.21 12.20
N GLN A 195 22.60 -4.79 11.01
CA GLN A 195 23.40 -4.39 9.86
C GLN A 195 22.53 -4.32 8.60
N VAL A 196 21.73 -3.27 8.46
CA VAL A 196 21.04 -2.95 7.21
C VAL A 196 22.01 -2.20 6.29
N PRO A 197 22.40 -2.78 5.15
CA PRO A 197 23.51 -2.24 4.34
C PRO A 197 23.15 -0.93 3.64
N MET A 198 21.90 -0.78 3.21
CA MET A 198 21.40 0.38 2.48
C MET A 198 19.90 0.53 2.66
N LYS A 199 19.39 1.70 2.34
CA LYS A 199 17.95 1.91 2.14
C LYS A 199 17.51 1.24 0.82
N LEU A 200 16.40 0.52 0.85
CA LEU A 200 15.84 -0.16 -0.32
C LEU A 200 14.32 -0.25 -0.18
N ALA A 201 13.60 0.00 -1.25
CA ALA A 201 12.19 -0.35 -1.35
C ALA A 201 11.96 -1.14 -2.63
N VAL A 202 11.36 -2.32 -2.55
CA VAL A 202 11.00 -3.17 -3.69
C VAL A 202 9.48 -3.26 -3.79
N PHE A 203 8.95 -2.93 -4.96
CA PHE A 203 7.54 -2.84 -5.28
C PHE A 203 7.15 -3.99 -6.20
N ASP A 204 6.33 -4.94 -5.76
CA ASP A 204 5.80 -6.09 -6.52
C ASP A 204 6.87 -6.93 -7.23
N ARG A 205 8.14 -6.86 -6.84
CA ARG A 205 9.29 -7.41 -7.61
C ARG A 205 9.34 -6.88 -9.06
N LYS A 206 8.73 -5.72 -9.32
CA LYS A 206 8.69 -5.06 -10.64
C LYS A 206 9.57 -3.82 -10.69
N ALA A 207 9.89 -3.25 -9.54
CA ALA A 207 10.82 -2.13 -9.42
C ALA A 207 11.48 -2.16 -8.05
N ALA A 208 12.71 -1.63 -7.97
CA ALA A 208 13.34 -1.30 -6.71
C ALA A 208 13.81 0.15 -6.73
N LEU A 209 13.67 0.87 -5.63
CA LEU A 209 14.20 2.21 -5.43
C LEU A 209 15.23 2.17 -4.31
N LEU A 210 16.42 2.68 -4.61
CA LEU A 210 17.55 2.74 -3.68
C LEU A 210 18.37 4.02 -3.92
N PRO A 211 19.13 4.53 -2.92
CA PRO A 211 20.01 5.67 -3.11
C PRO A 211 21.15 5.33 -4.09
N LEU A 212 21.54 6.31 -4.90
CA LEU A 212 22.69 6.18 -5.79
C LEU A 212 24.02 6.20 -5.01
N SER A 213 24.07 6.96 -3.92
CA SER A 213 25.26 7.06 -3.05
C SER A 213 24.86 6.77 -1.61
N VAL A 214 25.71 6.02 -0.89
CA VAL A 214 25.50 5.72 0.52
C VAL A 214 25.70 6.96 1.41
N ASP A 215 26.53 7.90 0.96
CA ASP A 215 26.88 9.12 1.70
C ASP A 215 25.90 10.28 1.45
N GLN A 216 25.15 10.24 0.33
CA GLN A 216 24.20 11.28 -0.10
C GLN A 216 22.84 10.65 -0.43
N LEU A 217 22.23 10.05 0.59
CA LEU A 217 21.04 9.19 0.44
C LEU A 217 19.78 9.89 -0.09
N VAL A 218 19.73 11.22 -0.07
CA VAL A 218 18.54 12.01 -0.47
C VAL A 218 18.74 12.84 -1.74
N ASP A 219 19.97 12.95 -2.27
CA ASP A 219 20.26 13.81 -3.42
C ASP A 219 20.03 13.11 -4.76
N SER A 220 20.20 11.81 -4.79
CA SER A 220 20.00 11.00 -5.98
C SER A 220 19.61 9.56 -5.65
N ALA A 221 18.78 8.97 -6.49
CA ALA A 221 18.29 7.60 -6.35
C ALA A 221 18.31 6.85 -7.69
N LEU A 222 18.31 5.53 -7.59
CA LEU A 222 18.14 4.62 -8.71
C LEU A 222 16.76 3.96 -8.61
N VAL A 223 16.06 3.88 -9.73
CA VAL A 223 14.99 2.90 -9.92
C VAL A 223 15.53 1.77 -10.78
N VAL A 224 15.53 0.56 -10.24
CA VAL A 224 15.94 -0.64 -10.94
C VAL A 224 14.69 -1.35 -11.46
N HIS A 225 14.61 -1.52 -12.77
CA HIS A 225 13.55 -2.25 -13.45
C HIS A 225 13.84 -3.76 -13.52
N PRO A 226 12.88 -4.62 -13.93
CA PRO A 226 13.06 -6.06 -13.91
C PRO A 226 14.28 -6.53 -14.68
N CYS A 227 15.26 -7.05 -13.97
CA CYS A 227 16.52 -7.59 -14.46
C CYS A 227 17.21 -8.38 -13.34
N ALA A 228 18.34 -9.03 -13.65
CA ALA A 228 19.12 -9.79 -12.68
C ALA A 228 19.57 -8.98 -11.45
N LEU A 229 19.77 -7.65 -11.60
CA LEU A 229 20.08 -6.79 -10.47
C LEU A 229 18.90 -6.68 -9.51
N LEU A 230 17.68 -6.53 -10.03
CA LEU A 230 16.48 -6.51 -9.18
C LEU A 230 16.31 -7.84 -8.43
N ASP A 231 16.53 -8.98 -9.12
CA ASP A 231 16.47 -10.28 -8.47
C ASP A 231 17.51 -10.41 -7.36
N ALA A 232 18.74 -9.94 -7.60
CA ALA A 232 19.79 -9.93 -6.57
C ALA A 232 19.44 -9.05 -5.36
N LEU A 233 18.81 -7.89 -5.57
CA LEU A 233 18.33 -7.03 -4.48
C LEU A 233 17.22 -7.69 -3.66
N VAL A 234 16.31 -8.41 -4.31
CA VAL A 234 15.26 -9.19 -3.65
C VAL A 234 15.88 -10.33 -2.83
N GLU A 235 16.82 -11.08 -3.39
CA GLU A 235 17.51 -12.15 -2.66
C GLU A 235 18.31 -11.60 -1.47
N MET A 236 18.96 -10.44 -1.63
CA MET A 236 19.63 -9.76 -0.52
C MET A 236 18.64 -9.42 0.61
N PHE A 237 17.44 -8.93 0.26
CA PHE A 237 16.39 -8.68 1.25
C PHE A 237 16.05 -9.94 2.03
N TRP A 238 15.83 -11.08 1.35
CA TRP A 238 15.47 -12.33 2.00
C TRP A 238 16.58 -12.91 2.88
N LEU A 239 17.84 -12.77 2.46
CA LEU A 239 19.00 -13.16 3.29
C LEU A 239 19.05 -12.36 4.60
N LEU A 240 18.74 -11.06 4.56
CA LEU A 240 18.65 -10.23 5.76
C LEU A 240 17.40 -10.55 6.57
N TRP A 241 16.29 -10.82 5.91
CA TRP A 241 15.02 -11.19 6.55
C TRP A 241 15.17 -12.41 7.44
N ASP A 242 15.83 -13.46 6.96
CA ASP A 242 16.06 -14.70 7.70
C ASP A 242 16.93 -14.51 8.94
N GLN A 243 17.77 -13.47 8.95
CA GLN A 243 18.64 -13.13 10.07
C GLN A 243 18.05 -12.06 11.00
N ALA A 244 17.02 -11.34 10.55
CA ALA A 244 16.38 -10.27 11.30
C ALA A 244 15.44 -10.81 12.39
N VAL A 245 15.31 -10.08 13.48
CA VAL A 245 14.50 -10.41 14.64
C VAL A 245 13.13 -9.74 14.52
N PRO A 246 12.01 -10.48 14.64
CA PRO A 246 10.68 -9.91 14.63
C PRO A 246 10.49 -8.81 15.68
N VAL A 247 9.72 -7.79 15.33
CA VAL A 247 9.18 -6.82 16.29
C VAL A 247 8.06 -7.50 17.04
N VAL A 248 8.24 -7.69 18.35
CA VAL A 248 7.30 -8.43 19.19
C VAL A 248 6.12 -7.52 19.57
N THR A 249 4.92 -7.83 19.06
CA THR A 249 3.69 -7.07 19.37
C THR A 249 2.74 -7.81 20.31
N ALA A 250 2.97 -9.10 20.60
CA ALA A 250 1.99 -9.96 21.28
C ALA A 250 2.12 -9.98 22.80
N SER A 251 0.98 -9.89 23.49
CA SER A 251 0.63 -10.32 24.87
C SER A 251 1.59 -10.00 26.04
N MET A 252 2.58 -9.15 25.86
CA MET A 252 3.52 -8.67 26.88
C MET A 252 3.30 -7.20 27.20
N ASP A 253 3.83 -6.75 28.36
CA ASP A 253 3.96 -5.32 28.62
C ASP A 253 4.71 -4.65 27.44
N PRO A 254 4.21 -3.55 26.86
CA PRO A 254 4.83 -2.91 25.67
C PRO A 254 6.32 -2.60 25.86
N LEU A 255 6.73 -2.20 27.08
CA LEU A 255 8.13 -1.93 27.38
C LEU A 255 8.98 -3.22 27.36
N GLU A 256 8.44 -4.33 27.86
CA GLU A 256 9.13 -5.62 27.85
C GLU A 256 9.27 -6.18 26.43
N ALA A 257 8.25 -6.03 25.60
CA ALA A 257 8.28 -6.42 24.19
C ALA A 257 9.38 -5.67 23.44
N ARG A 258 9.44 -4.34 23.59
CA ARG A 258 10.49 -3.48 23.01
C ARG A 258 11.89 -3.87 23.50
N LEU A 259 12.02 -4.10 24.81
CA LEU A 259 13.28 -4.54 25.40
C LEU A 259 13.73 -5.89 24.81
N MET A 260 12.81 -6.83 24.66
CA MET A 260 13.10 -8.16 24.10
C MET A 260 13.54 -8.07 22.64
N THR A 261 12.83 -7.32 21.81
CA THR A 261 13.19 -7.09 20.42
C THR A 261 14.60 -6.52 20.27
N LEU A 262 14.92 -5.47 21.03
CA LEU A 262 16.24 -4.83 20.98
C LEU A 262 17.36 -5.75 21.49
N LEU A 263 17.11 -6.52 22.55
CA LEU A 263 18.06 -7.51 23.05
C LEU A 263 18.33 -8.63 22.04
N ALA A 264 17.27 -9.16 21.42
CA ALA A 264 17.37 -10.21 20.43
C ALA A 264 18.06 -9.72 19.14
N ALA A 265 17.86 -8.46 18.77
CA ALA A 265 18.58 -7.80 17.68
C ALA A 265 20.04 -7.45 18.01
N GLY A 266 20.53 -7.76 19.22
CA GLY A 266 21.92 -7.61 19.62
C GLY A 266 22.32 -6.22 20.07
N PHE A 267 21.38 -5.35 20.43
CA PHE A 267 21.67 -4.02 20.96
C PHE A 267 22.35 -4.09 22.33
N LYS A 268 23.31 -3.20 22.56
CA LYS A 268 23.95 -3.03 23.88
C LYS A 268 23.05 -2.23 24.82
N ASP A 269 23.19 -2.43 26.12
CA ASP A 269 22.35 -1.78 27.15
C ASP A 269 22.29 -0.25 27.03
N ASP A 270 23.42 0.39 26.67
CA ASP A 270 23.44 1.85 26.50
C ASP A 270 22.66 2.31 25.25
N ALA A 271 22.64 1.51 24.17
CA ALA A 271 21.81 1.78 23.01
C ALA A 271 20.33 1.58 23.35
N ILE A 272 20.00 0.48 24.04
CA ILE A 272 18.63 0.22 24.53
C ILE A 272 18.15 1.34 25.45
N ALA A 273 19.02 1.82 26.35
CA ALA A 273 18.69 2.90 27.28
C ALA A 273 18.30 4.18 26.52
N ARG A 274 19.04 4.53 25.46
CA ARG A 274 18.71 5.69 24.61
C ARG A 274 17.39 5.48 23.88
N GLN A 275 17.19 4.30 23.26
CA GLN A 275 16.00 3.94 22.51
C GLN A 275 14.72 4.02 23.34
N LEU A 276 14.79 3.52 24.56
CA LEU A 276 13.64 3.45 25.45
C LEU A 276 13.49 4.68 26.38
N ALA A 277 14.35 5.69 26.19
CA ALA A 277 14.44 6.88 27.07
C ALA A 277 14.61 6.50 28.56
N LEU A 278 15.37 5.45 28.86
CA LEU A 278 15.65 4.92 30.18
C LEU A 278 17.10 5.15 30.59
N SER A 279 17.42 5.01 31.90
CA SER A 279 18.80 4.92 32.35
C SER A 279 19.36 3.49 32.11
N SER A 280 20.67 3.35 31.85
CA SER A 280 21.33 2.03 31.72
C SER A 280 21.10 1.16 32.97
N ARG A 281 21.02 1.77 34.18
CA ARG A 281 20.65 1.07 35.42
C ARG A 281 19.24 0.51 35.36
N THR A 282 18.28 1.26 34.81
CA THR A 282 16.88 0.82 34.64
C THR A 282 16.82 -0.33 33.64
N VAL A 283 17.55 -0.23 32.51
CA VAL A 283 17.64 -1.31 31.51
C VAL A 283 18.19 -2.57 32.16
N GLY A 284 19.32 -2.48 32.88
CA GLY A 284 19.89 -3.65 33.57
C GLY A 284 18.92 -4.33 34.54
N ARG A 285 18.14 -3.53 35.30
CA ARG A 285 17.09 -4.06 36.19
C ARG A 285 15.98 -4.76 35.41
N ARG A 286 15.47 -4.13 34.33
CA ARG A 286 14.40 -4.71 33.49
C ARG A 286 14.89 -5.97 32.77
N VAL A 287 16.13 -6.03 32.33
CA VAL A 287 16.71 -7.25 31.76
C VAL A 287 16.75 -8.39 32.80
N ALA A 288 17.11 -8.08 34.05
CA ALA A 288 17.10 -9.07 35.13
C ALA A 288 15.68 -9.59 35.40
N GLU A 289 14.70 -8.69 35.51
CA GLU A 289 13.27 -9.03 35.67
C GLU A 289 12.78 -9.94 34.50
N LEU A 290 13.12 -9.59 33.25
CA LEU A 290 12.79 -10.39 32.06
C LEU A 290 13.45 -11.78 32.13
N MET A 291 14.71 -11.87 32.54
CA MET A 291 15.42 -13.14 32.71
C MET A 291 14.75 -14.01 33.76
N ASP A 292 14.34 -13.45 34.89
CA ASP A 292 13.61 -14.16 35.95
C ASP A 292 12.25 -14.68 35.43
N THR A 293 11.50 -13.86 34.69
CA THR A 293 10.23 -14.24 34.06
C THR A 293 10.39 -15.42 33.09
N LEU A 294 11.49 -15.42 32.32
CA LEU A 294 11.83 -16.48 31.39
C LEU A 294 12.43 -17.72 32.08
N GLY A 295 12.80 -17.65 33.36
CA GLY A 295 13.48 -18.72 34.09
C GLY A 295 14.93 -18.92 33.60
N ALA A 296 15.60 -17.84 33.17
CA ALA A 296 16.94 -17.86 32.61
C ALA A 296 17.97 -17.29 33.59
N ARG A 297 19.18 -17.88 33.62
CA ARG A 297 20.33 -17.41 34.42
C ARG A 297 21.29 -16.56 33.61
N THR A 298 21.23 -16.62 32.28
CA THR A 298 22.07 -15.86 31.36
C THR A 298 21.21 -15.28 30.23
N ARG A 299 21.68 -14.18 29.60
CA ARG A 299 21.01 -13.59 28.42
C ARG A 299 20.84 -14.58 27.28
N PHE A 300 21.84 -15.46 27.08
CA PHE A 300 21.76 -16.53 26.07
C PHE A 300 20.60 -17.50 26.38
N GLN A 301 20.49 -17.95 27.64
CA GLN A 301 19.36 -18.80 28.05
C GLN A 301 18.02 -18.06 27.91
N ALA A 302 17.96 -16.76 28.20
CA ALA A 302 16.77 -15.96 28.02
C ALA A 302 16.33 -15.95 26.55
N GLY A 303 17.25 -15.76 25.61
CA GLY A 303 16.96 -15.85 24.17
C GLY A 303 16.44 -17.23 23.75
N VAL A 304 17.08 -18.32 24.23
CA VAL A 304 16.61 -19.70 23.94
C VAL A 304 15.22 -19.97 24.52
N HIS A 305 14.95 -19.46 25.75
CA HIS A 305 13.62 -19.64 26.36
C HIS A 305 12.56 -18.79 25.69
N ALA A 306 12.88 -17.56 25.26
CA ALA A 306 11.99 -16.70 24.51
C ALA A 306 11.58 -17.36 23.18
N GLN A 307 12.56 -17.91 22.43
CA GLN A 307 12.30 -18.65 21.21
C GLN A 307 11.41 -19.89 21.43
N ARG A 308 11.70 -20.68 22.46
CA ARG A 308 10.89 -21.86 22.81
C ARG A 308 9.46 -21.52 23.18
N ARG A 309 9.21 -20.34 23.75
CA ARG A 309 7.87 -19.82 24.07
C ARG A 309 7.22 -19.09 22.90
N ARG A 310 7.86 -19.08 21.73
CA ARG A 310 7.41 -18.39 20.51
C ARG A 310 7.21 -16.88 20.68
N LEU A 311 7.93 -16.26 21.61
CA LEU A 311 7.88 -14.83 21.86
C LEU A 311 8.65 -14.01 20.81
N LEU A 312 9.42 -14.67 19.95
CA LEU A 312 10.24 -14.10 18.88
C LEU A 312 9.84 -14.66 17.50
N GLU A 313 8.60 -15.14 17.34
CA GLU A 313 8.06 -15.60 16.06
C GLU A 313 7.13 -14.52 15.48
N ASP A 314 7.03 -14.48 14.16
CA ASP A 314 6.04 -13.64 13.46
C ASP A 314 4.63 -14.14 13.82
N THR A 315 3.71 -13.23 14.08
CA THR A 315 2.30 -13.53 14.38
C THR A 315 1.54 -13.84 13.10
#